data_da50caa675effa0903ccee62691c8eab
#
_entry.id   da50caa675effa0903ccee62691c8eab
#
_cell.length_a   1.000
_cell.length_b   1.000
_cell.length_c   1.000
_cell.angle_alpha   90.00
_cell.angle_beta   90.00
_cell.angle_gamma   90.00
#
_symmetry.space_group_name_H-M   'P 1'
#
loop_
_entity.id
_entity.type
_entity.pdbx_description
1 polymer ?
#
loop_
_entity_poly.entity_id
_entity_poly.type
_entity_poly.pdbx_seq_one_letter_code
_entity_poly.pdbx_strand_id
1 'polypeptide(L)'
;MRIGISADADLEPTEIINLQLAHFAPKPLVDVLVKHQVVPVILPIVPGEMALASLQGLDGLIIPGGHDIAPEYLSANPSRFIGPTYSPRDAFEFPLVKAAVKLHLPLFGICRGIQVINAALGGSVYQDLPSEYEADNLLPHSQRSRGDLPTHRVKIDGDSQLGHAVGETALVNSRHHQAVKDVAPGLHVVATAPDGVVEAVENDDASIQAVQWHPENLWQNSEQQERIFTAFFDRVAKGED
;
A
#
# COMPACT_ATOMS: atom_id res chain seq x y z
N MET A 1 -6.30 -10.50 17.49
CA MET A 1 -5.46 -9.78 16.51
C MET A 1 -6.03 -8.40 16.26
N ARG A 2 -5.21 -7.35 16.35
CA ARG A 2 -5.55 -5.94 16.14
C ARG A 2 -4.63 -5.35 15.06
N ILE A 3 -5.17 -4.94 13.93
CA ILE A 3 -4.37 -4.40 12.83
C ILE A 3 -4.63 -2.90 12.69
N GLY A 4 -3.55 -2.11 12.76
CA GLY A 4 -3.58 -0.69 12.47
C GLY A 4 -3.77 -0.45 10.96
N ILE A 5 -4.59 0.54 10.62
CA ILE A 5 -4.74 1.06 9.27
C ILE A 5 -4.42 2.55 9.35
N SER A 6 -3.34 3.01 8.68
CA SER A 6 -3.09 4.45 8.63
C SER A 6 -4.23 5.14 7.89
N ALA A 7 -4.75 6.22 8.46
CA ALA A 7 -5.87 6.94 7.87
C ALA A 7 -5.46 7.73 6.63
N ASP A 8 -6.40 7.89 5.70
CA ASP A 8 -6.40 8.97 4.72
C ASP A 8 -7.19 10.17 5.24
N ALA A 9 -7.16 11.27 4.52
CA ALA A 9 -7.88 12.49 4.86
C ALA A 9 -8.77 12.91 3.69
N ASP A 10 -10.01 13.27 4.00
CA ASP A 10 -10.87 13.97 3.05
C ASP A 10 -10.45 15.45 3.04
N LEU A 11 -9.89 15.88 1.92
CA LEU A 11 -9.38 17.24 1.75
C LEU A 11 -10.47 18.24 1.34
N GLU A 12 -11.65 17.74 0.94
CA GLU A 12 -12.79 18.56 0.58
C GLU A 12 -13.82 18.53 1.71
N PRO A 13 -14.15 19.70 2.32
CA PRO A 13 -15.19 19.78 3.33
C PRO A 13 -16.54 19.31 2.76
N THR A 14 -17.23 18.44 3.48
CA THR A 14 -18.55 17.93 3.09
C THR A 14 -19.60 18.29 4.13
N GLU A 15 -20.87 18.38 3.71
CA GLU A 15 -21.98 18.61 4.62
C GLU A 15 -22.18 17.45 5.60
N ILE A 16 -21.79 16.23 5.20
CA ILE A 16 -21.93 15.01 6.02
C ILE A 16 -21.11 15.11 7.31
N ILE A 17 -19.92 15.71 7.23
CA ILE A 17 -19.00 15.89 8.38
C ILE A 17 -18.98 17.34 8.87
N ASN A 18 -20.06 18.08 8.66
CA ASN A 18 -20.21 19.47 9.07
C ASN A 18 -19.07 20.38 8.57
N LEU A 19 -18.63 20.18 7.32
CA LEU A 19 -17.56 20.93 6.65
C LEU A 19 -16.19 20.85 7.37
N GLN A 20 -15.94 19.79 8.11
CA GLN A 20 -14.66 19.54 8.79
C GLN A 20 -13.81 18.54 8.04
N LEU A 21 -12.49 18.64 8.20
CA LEU A 21 -11.56 17.63 7.74
C LEU A 21 -11.79 16.31 8.48
N ALA A 22 -11.92 15.20 7.73
CA ALA A 22 -12.11 13.88 8.31
C ALA A 22 -10.92 12.97 7.98
N HIS A 23 -10.54 12.14 8.96
CA HIS A 23 -9.66 11.01 8.75
C HIS A 23 -10.48 9.74 8.58
N PHE A 24 -10.18 8.92 7.57
CA PHE A 24 -10.94 7.71 7.26
C PHE A 24 -10.06 6.54 6.83
N ALA A 25 -10.63 5.34 6.81
CA ALA A 25 -10.05 4.16 6.17
C ALA A 25 -11.01 3.64 5.09
N PRO A 26 -10.49 3.04 3.99
CA PRO A 26 -11.34 2.46 2.94
C PRO A 26 -12.26 1.37 3.49
N LYS A 27 -13.57 1.53 3.30
CA LYS A 27 -14.58 0.57 3.80
C LYS A 27 -14.32 -0.86 3.34
N PRO A 28 -13.97 -1.16 2.06
CA PRO A 28 -13.68 -2.53 1.63
C PRO A 28 -12.48 -3.17 2.38
N LEU A 29 -11.47 -2.36 2.77
CA LEU A 29 -10.36 -2.83 3.58
C LEU A 29 -10.81 -3.16 5.01
N VAL A 30 -11.62 -2.30 5.62
CA VAL A 30 -12.22 -2.58 6.93
C VAL A 30 -13.06 -3.86 6.89
N ASP A 31 -13.83 -4.06 5.81
CA ASP A 31 -14.72 -5.22 5.67
C ASP A 31 -13.96 -6.55 5.58
N VAL A 32 -12.83 -6.61 4.87
CA VAL A 32 -12.05 -7.85 4.80
C VAL A 32 -11.42 -8.20 6.15
N LEU A 33 -10.97 -7.22 6.93
CA LEU A 33 -10.48 -7.47 8.29
C LEU A 33 -11.59 -8.04 9.16
N VAL A 34 -12.77 -7.40 9.17
CA VAL A 34 -13.92 -7.84 9.97
C VAL A 34 -14.40 -9.23 9.55
N LYS A 35 -14.43 -9.55 8.26
CA LYS A 35 -14.75 -10.88 7.74
C LYS A 35 -13.87 -11.97 8.37
N HIS A 36 -12.57 -11.67 8.55
CA HIS A 36 -11.59 -12.58 9.13
C HIS A 36 -11.43 -12.44 10.66
N GLN A 37 -12.39 -11.79 11.33
CA GLN A 37 -12.41 -11.60 12.80
C GLN A 37 -11.18 -10.83 13.33
N VAL A 38 -10.57 -10.00 12.48
CA VAL A 38 -9.50 -9.07 12.82
C VAL A 38 -10.09 -7.74 13.24
N VAL A 39 -9.63 -7.15 14.34
CA VAL A 39 -10.09 -5.83 14.80
C VAL A 39 -9.34 -4.73 14.04
N PRO A 40 -10.01 -3.96 13.18
CA PRO A 40 -9.38 -2.82 12.51
C PRO A 40 -9.24 -1.64 13.49
N VAL A 41 -8.05 -1.07 13.56
CA VAL A 41 -7.77 0.14 14.35
C VAL A 41 -7.34 1.25 13.40
N ILE A 42 -8.19 2.24 13.19
CA ILE A 42 -7.86 3.37 12.32
C ILE A 42 -6.93 4.31 13.09
N LEU A 43 -5.72 4.52 12.56
CA LEU A 43 -4.72 5.41 13.13
C LEU A 43 -4.90 6.80 12.52
N PRO A 44 -5.31 7.81 13.31
CA PRO A 44 -5.44 9.17 12.80
C PRO A 44 -4.08 9.72 12.37
N ILE A 45 -4.07 10.64 11.42
CA ILE A 45 -2.88 11.38 11.03
C ILE A 45 -2.52 12.32 12.18
N VAL A 46 -1.38 12.06 12.81
CA VAL A 46 -0.84 12.82 13.95
C VAL A 46 0.62 13.21 13.66
N PRO A 47 1.23 14.10 14.45
CA PRO A 47 2.65 14.43 14.27
C PRO A 47 3.55 13.17 14.29
N GLY A 48 4.58 13.14 13.42
CA GLY A 48 5.44 11.97 13.21
C GLY A 48 6.17 11.46 14.46
N GLU A 49 6.42 12.31 15.45
CA GLU A 49 6.98 11.91 16.75
C GLU A 49 6.05 10.99 17.55
N MET A 50 4.77 10.94 17.21
CA MET A 50 3.80 10.02 17.81
C MET A 50 3.73 8.65 17.11
N ALA A 51 4.42 8.46 16.01
CA ALA A 51 4.34 7.26 15.18
C ALA A 51 4.60 5.97 15.99
N LEU A 52 5.66 5.94 16.78
CA LEU A 52 6.00 4.77 17.63
C LEU A 52 4.91 4.48 18.67
N ALA A 53 4.37 5.52 19.30
CA ALA A 53 3.30 5.36 20.28
C ALA A 53 1.99 4.86 19.63
N SER A 54 1.73 5.27 18.38
CA SER A 54 0.55 4.85 17.62
C SER A 54 0.52 3.34 17.29
N LEU A 55 1.67 2.66 17.35
CA LEU A 55 1.79 1.22 17.10
C LEU A 55 1.56 0.36 18.36
N GLN A 56 1.43 0.95 19.54
CA GLN A 56 1.29 0.19 20.78
C GLN A 56 0.00 -0.65 20.80
N GLY A 57 0.14 -1.94 21.09
CA GLY A 57 -0.97 -2.90 21.19
C GLY A 57 -1.58 -3.27 19.83
N LEU A 58 -0.85 -3.06 18.74
CA LEU A 58 -1.15 -3.57 17.41
C LEU A 58 -0.31 -4.81 17.14
N ASP A 59 -0.89 -5.75 16.41
CA ASP A 59 -0.25 -7.00 15.99
C ASP A 59 0.26 -6.91 14.54
N GLY A 60 -0.20 -5.90 13.78
CA GLY A 60 0.22 -5.62 12.41
C GLY A 60 -0.22 -4.23 11.94
N LEU A 61 0.34 -3.79 10.80
CA LEU A 61 0.06 -2.47 10.23
C LEU A 61 -0.25 -2.59 8.73
N ILE A 62 -1.27 -1.86 8.26
CA ILE A 62 -1.59 -1.68 6.84
C ILE A 62 -1.46 -0.20 6.49
N ILE A 63 -0.69 0.09 5.43
CA ILE A 63 -0.63 1.41 4.78
C ILE A 63 -1.47 1.35 3.51
N PRO A 64 -2.66 1.96 3.47
CA PRO A 64 -3.55 1.90 2.31
C PRO A 64 -3.18 2.89 1.21
N GLY A 65 -3.90 2.80 0.09
CA GLY A 65 -3.84 3.77 -1.00
C GLY A 65 -4.21 5.20 -0.60
N GLY A 66 -4.13 6.13 -1.54
CA GLY A 66 -4.49 7.54 -1.30
C GLY A 66 -3.79 8.50 -2.26
N HIS A 67 -3.66 9.76 -1.86
CA HIS A 67 -3.02 10.84 -2.59
C HIS A 67 -1.54 10.55 -2.91
N ASP A 68 -0.97 11.28 -3.87
CA ASP A 68 0.45 11.17 -4.18
C ASP A 68 1.34 11.51 -2.98
N ILE A 69 2.52 10.91 -2.93
CA ILE A 69 3.54 11.29 -1.95
C ILE A 69 4.07 12.67 -2.32
N ALA A 70 4.14 13.58 -1.36
CA ALA A 70 4.69 14.91 -1.60
C ALA A 70 6.18 14.82 -1.98
N PRO A 71 6.63 15.54 -3.04
CA PRO A 71 7.97 15.42 -3.60
C PRO A 71 9.10 15.68 -2.60
N GLU A 72 8.85 16.46 -1.56
CA GLU A 72 9.79 16.72 -0.47
C GLU A 72 10.20 15.44 0.28
N TYR A 73 9.29 14.43 0.35
CA TYR A 73 9.57 13.11 0.94
C TYR A 73 10.26 12.16 -0.04
N LEU A 74 10.27 12.49 -1.33
CA LEU A 74 10.97 11.74 -2.38
C LEU A 74 12.36 12.30 -2.69
N SER A 75 12.80 13.35 -1.98
CA SER A 75 14.03 14.10 -2.27
C SER A 75 14.11 14.58 -3.72
N ALA A 76 12.98 14.95 -4.30
CA ALA A 76 12.81 15.31 -5.70
C ALA A 76 12.10 16.66 -5.86
N ASN A 77 12.33 17.30 -7.00
CA ASN A 77 11.47 18.42 -7.41
C ASN A 77 10.12 17.88 -7.89
N PRO A 78 9.02 18.66 -7.74
CA PRO A 78 7.70 18.21 -8.17
C PRO A 78 7.66 18.02 -9.69
N SER A 79 7.17 16.85 -10.14
CA SER A 79 6.75 16.65 -11.52
C SER A 79 5.58 17.59 -11.84
N ARG A 80 5.52 18.09 -13.09
CA ARG A 80 4.35 18.87 -13.53
C ARG A 80 3.04 18.06 -13.56
N PHE A 81 3.14 16.75 -13.44
CA PHE A 81 2.01 15.82 -13.47
C PHE A 81 1.66 15.25 -12.10
N ILE A 82 2.31 15.75 -11.02
CA ILE A 82 1.98 15.31 -9.67
C ILE A 82 0.51 15.60 -9.37
N GLY A 83 -0.16 14.62 -8.78
CA GLY A 83 -1.54 14.76 -8.33
C GLY A 83 -1.67 15.48 -6.99
N PRO A 84 -2.85 15.46 -6.38
CA PRO A 84 -3.04 15.98 -5.03
C PRO A 84 -2.12 15.29 -4.02
N THR A 85 -1.48 16.07 -3.15
CA THR A 85 -0.61 15.59 -2.06
C THR A 85 -1.17 16.02 -0.70
N TYR A 86 -0.82 15.29 0.35
CA TYR A 86 -1.16 15.68 1.72
C TYR A 86 0.04 15.43 2.66
N SER A 87 0.96 16.40 2.69
CA SER A 87 2.21 16.34 3.48
C SER A 87 2.02 15.92 4.95
N PRO A 88 0.95 16.29 5.69
CA PRO A 88 0.77 15.78 7.04
C PRO A 88 0.63 14.25 7.13
N ARG A 89 0.06 13.59 6.10
CA ARG A 89 0.00 12.13 6.04
C ARG A 89 1.39 11.52 5.81
N ASP A 90 2.18 12.10 4.90
CA ASP A 90 3.55 11.66 4.64
C ASP A 90 4.42 11.85 5.90
N ALA A 91 4.30 13.02 6.58
CA ALA A 91 4.99 13.30 7.84
C ALA A 91 4.70 12.28 8.94
N PHE A 92 3.52 11.69 8.94
CA PHE A 92 3.14 10.63 9.88
C PHE A 92 3.57 9.24 9.39
N GLU A 93 3.30 8.87 8.12
CA GLU A 93 3.50 7.51 7.64
C GLU A 93 4.96 7.13 7.44
N PHE A 94 5.85 8.06 7.04
CA PHE A 94 7.28 7.75 6.91
C PHE A 94 7.93 7.32 8.24
N PRO A 95 7.79 8.05 9.36
CA PRO A 95 8.24 7.55 10.66
C PRO A 95 7.45 6.32 11.15
N LEU A 96 6.16 6.19 10.79
CA LEU A 96 5.33 5.03 11.17
C LEU A 96 5.89 3.73 10.56
N VAL A 97 6.24 3.73 9.26
CA VAL A 97 6.89 2.61 8.58
C VAL A 97 8.21 2.25 9.25
N LYS A 98 9.08 3.25 9.50
CA LYS A 98 10.37 3.03 10.16
C LYS A 98 10.20 2.45 11.57
N ALA A 99 9.20 2.90 12.31
CA ALA A 99 8.89 2.38 13.64
C ALA A 99 8.35 0.94 13.58
N ALA A 100 7.48 0.62 12.62
CA ALA A 100 6.96 -0.74 12.42
C ALA A 100 8.11 -1.72 12.10
N VAL A 101 8.99 -1.36 11.17
CA VAL A 101 10.18 -2.18 10.84
C VAL A 101 11.09 -2.39 12.06
N LYS A 102 11.36 -1.33 12.83
CA LYS A 102 12.17 -1.43 14.06
C LYS A 102 11.56 -2.34 15.12
N LEU A 103 10.23 -2.41 15.17
CA LEU A 103 9.48 -3.29 16.08
C LEU A 103 9.26 -4.69 15.52
N HIS A 104 9.73 -4.98 14.31
CA HIS A 104 9.42 -6.22 13.56
C HIS A 104 7.91 -6.47 13.44
N LEU A 105 7.12 -5.39 13.41
CA LEU A 105 5.67 -5.46 13.27
C LEU A 105 5.33 -5.79 11.80
N PRO A 106 4.58 -6.87 11.52
CA PRO A 106 4.17 -7.20 10.16
C PRO A 106 3.49 -6.03 9.46
N LEU A 107 3.97 -5.70 8.25
CA LEU A 107 3.60 -4.50 7.49
C LEU A 107 3.06 -4.90 6.11
N PHE A 108 1.88 -4.39 5.76
CA PHE A 108 1.28 -4.57 4.46
C PHE A 108 0.99 -3.23 3.78
N GLY A 109 1.50 -3.03 2.55
CA GLY A 109 1.27 -1.83 1.73
C GLY A 109 0.32 -2.09 0.58
N ILE A 110 -0.60 -1.15 0.32
CA ILE A 110 -1.56 -1.20 -0.79
C ILE A 110 -1.44 0.08 -1.62
N CYS A 111 -1.22 -0.03 -2.92
CA CYS A 111 -1.13 1.06 -3.89
C CYS A 111 -0.12 2.14 -3.44
N ARG A 112 -0.56 3.32 -2.99
CA ARG A 112 0.34 4.30 -2.39
C ARG A 112 1.19 3.70 -1.26
N GLY A 113 0.67 2.71 -0.52
CA GLY A 113 1.38 2.06 0.59
C GLY A 113 2.69 1.38 0.17
N ILE A 114 2.77 0.74 -1.00
CA ILE A 114 4.04 0.18 -1.51
C ILE A 114 5.07 1.28 -1.76
N GLN A 115 4.62 2.43 -2.27
CA GLN A 115 5.47 3.57 -2.59
C GLN A 115 6.01 4.22 -1.32
N VAL A 116 5.16 4.41 -0.30
CA VAL A 116 5.55 4.95 1.02
C VAL A 116 6.55 4.03 1.71
N ILE A 117 6.28 2.72 1.74
CA ILE A 117 7.19 1.73 2.34
C ILE A 117 8.53 1.78 1.64
N ASN A 118 8.54 1.72 0.31
CA ASN A 118 9.77 1.77 -0.48
C ASN A 118 10.56 3.07 -0.23
N ALA A 119 9.92 4.23 -0.33
CA ALA A 119 10.58 5.52 -0.13
C ALA A 119 11.07 5.73 1.32
N ALA A 120 10.28 5.33 2.32
CA ALA A 120 10.67 5.42 3.73
C ALA A 120 11.90 4.57 4.07
N LEU A 121 12.14 3.48 3.33
CA LEU A 121 13.27 2.56 3.49
C LEU A 121 14.45 2.89 2.56
N GLY A 122 14.36 3.97 1.77
CA GLY A 122 15.49 4.51 0.97
C GLY A 122 15.44 4.17 -0.52
N GLY A 123 14.33 3.64 -1.01
CA GLY A 123 14.04 3.51 -2.43
C GLY A 123 13.52 4.81 -3.05
N SER A 124 13.21 4.77 -4.34
CA SER A 124 12.66 5.92 -5.08
C SER A 124 11.34 5.57 -5.78
N VAL A 125 10.63 6.60 -6.25
CA VAL A 125 9.29 6.49 -6.85
C VAL A 125 9.26 7.31 -8.14
N TYR A 126 8.67 6.76 -9.21
CA TYR A 126 8.23 7.53 -10.35
C TYR A 126 7.07 8.42 -9.91
N GLN A 127 7.18 9.74 -10.10
CA GLN A 127 6.09 10.67 -9.78
C GLN A 127 4.97 10.62 -10.82
N ASP A 128 5.28 10.18 -12.04
CA ASP A 128 4.31 10.00 -13.11
C ASP A 128 4.84 9.00 -14.16
N LEU A 129 4.31 7.79 -14.17
CA LEU A 129 4.73 6.74 -15.11
C LEU A 129 4.69 7.17 -16.57
N PRO A 130 3.61 7.84 -17.09
CA PRO A 130 3.55 8.22 -18.48
C PRO A 130 4.65 9.18 -18.94
N SER A 131 5.22 9.97 -18.03
CA SER A 131 6.25 10.96 -18.39
C SER A 131 7.67 10.58 -17.99
N GLU A 132 7.85 9.61 -17.08
CA GLU A 132 9.14 9.27 -16.50
C GLU A 132 9.59 7.85 -16.81
N TYR A 133 8.67 6.93 -17.12
CA TYR A 133 8.97 5.53 -17.38
C TYR A 133 9.10 5.26 -18.87
N GLU A 134 10.30 4.84 -19.30
CA GLU A 134 10.59 4.55 -20.70
C GLU A 134 10.18 3.11 -21.05
N ALA A 135 8.98 2.94 -21.56
CA ALA A 135 8.52 1.66 -22.14
C ALA A 135 7.69 1.90 -23.38
N ASP A 136 7.98 1.15 -24.45
CA ASP A 136 7.25 1.26 -25.73
C ASP A 136 5.76 0.91 -25.60
N ASN A 137 5.41 0.09 -24.61
CA ASN A 137 4.07 -0.46 -24.41
C ASN A 137 3.58 -0.25 -22.97
N LEU A 138 3.74 0.95 -22.41
CA LEU A 138 3.24 1.26 -21.07
C LEU A 138 1.72 1.02 -20.98
N LEU A 139 1.32 0.20 -20.01
CA LEU A 139 -0.08 -0.09 -19.75
C LEU A 139 -0.78 1.12 -19.11
N PRO A 140 -2.11 1.24 -19.27
CA PRO A 140 -2.88 2.28 -18.60
C PRO A 140 -3.06 1.93 -17.11
N HIS A 141 -2.04 2.18 -16.28
CA HIS A 141 -2.06 1.91 -14.85
C HIS A 141 -3.11 2.75 -14.08
N SER A 142 -3.67 3.78 -14.69
CA SER A 142 -4.86 4.48 -14.21
C SER A 142 -6.07 4.02 -15.03
N GLN A 143 -6.67 2.89 -14.64
CA GLN A 143 -7.80 2.29 -15.38
C GLN A 143 -9.02 3.22 -15.44
N ARG A 144 -9.71 3.18 -16.59
CA ARG A 144 -10.97 3.92 -16.80
C ARG A 144 -12.21 3.17 -16.33
N SER A 145 -12.09 1.86 -16.07
CA SER A 145 -13.15 1.01 -15.53
C SER A 145 -13.31 1.22 -14.03
N ARG A 146 -14.38 0.65 -13.45
CA ARG A 146 -14.58 0.65 -12.01
C ARG A 146 -13.43 -0.06 -11.29
N GLY A 147 -13.07 0.41 -10.09
CA GLY A 147 -11.96 -0.12 -9.31
C GLY A 147 -12.16 -1.55 -8.79
N ASP A 148 -13.39 -2.05 -8.78
CA ASP A 148 -13.76 -3.44 -8.46
C ASP A 148 -13.67 -4.40 -9.66
N LEU A 149 -13.16 -3.93 -10.81
CA LEU A 149 -12.93 -4.74 -12.00
C LEU A 149 -11.42 -4.83 -12.27
N PRO A 150 -10.88 -6.04 -12.49
CA PRO A 150 -9.49 -6.21 -12.85
C PRO A 150 -9.24 -5.77 -14.31
N THR A 151 -7.99 -5.37 -14.64
CA THR A 151 -7.61 -4.83 -15.94
C THR A 151 -6.43 -5.51 -16.61
N HIS A 152 -5.41 -5.89 -15.85
CA HIS A 152 -4.22 -6.54 -16.41
C HIS A 152 -3.72 -7.69 -15.54
N ARG A 153 -2.82 -8.49 -16.10
CA ARG A 153 -2.17 -9.57 -15.37
C ARG A 153 -0.82 -9.10 -14.85
N VAL A 154 -0.46 -9.61 -13.67
CA VAL A 154 0.88 -9.50 -13.13
C VAL A 154 1.55 -10.87 -13.14
N LYS A 155 2.86 -10.90 -13.38
CA LYS A 155 3.71 -12.07 -13.17
C LYS A 155 4.28 -12.00 -11.77
N ILE A 156 4.18 -13.10 -11.03
CA ILE A 156 4.55 -13.20 -9.63
C ILE A 156 5.64 -14.26 -9.49
N ASP A 157 6.64 -13.99 -8.65
CA ASP A 157 7.64 -14.99 -8.27
C ASP A 157 6.96 -16.10 -7.44
N GLY A 158 6.98 -17.33 -7.96
CA GLY A 158 6.35 -18.50 -7.33
C GLY A 158 6.96 -18.87 -5.98
N ASP A 159 8.21 -18.52 -5.74
CA ASP A 159 8.92 -18.79 -4.48
C ASP A 159 8.67 -17.70 -3.40
N SER A 160 8.04 -16.58 -3.78
CA SER A 160 7.65 -15.51 -2.83
C SER A 160 6.46 -15.90 -1.97
N GLN A 161 6.26 -15.22 -0.83
CA GLN A 161 5.07 -15.42 0.00
C GLN A 161 3.79 -15.03 -0.74
N LEU A 162 3.85 -13.99 -1.57
CA LEU A 162 2.75 -13.62 -2.45
C LEU A 162 2.46 -14.75 -3.45
N GLY A 163 3.51 -15.33 -4.07
CA GLY A 163 3.39 -16.46 -5.00
C GLY A 163 2.78 -17.71 -4.34
N HIS A 164 3.21 -18.02 -3.12
CA HIS A 164 2.61 -19.12 -2.33
C HIS A 164 1.12 -18.88 -2.04
N ALA A 165 0.71 -17.62 -1.81
CA ALA A 165 -0.68 -17.29 -1.53
C ALA A 165 -1.57 -17.32 -2.77
N VAL A 166 -1.10 -16.79 -3.91
CA VAL A 166 -1.94 -16.52 -5.08
C VAL A 166 -1.50 -17.21 -6.38
N GLY A 167 -0.32 -17.84 -6.38
CA GLY A 167 0.28 -18.47 -7.58
C GLY A 167 1.10 -17.49 -8.42
N GLU A 168 1.67 -17.98 -9.52
CA GLU A 168 2.64 -17.24 -10.35
C GLU A 168 2.02 -16.11 -11.21
N THR A 169 0.70 -15.98 -11.22
CA THR A 169 -0.01 -14.92 -11.95
C THR A 169 -1.28 -14.51 -11.25
N ALA A 170 -1.62 -13.23 -11.31
CA ALA A 170 -2.91 -12.71 -10.88
C ALA A 170 -3.48 -11.71 -11.89
N LEU A 171 -4.80 -11.64 -11.96
CA LEU A 171 -5.50 -10.58 -12.68
C LEU A 171 -5.86 -9.49 -11.67
N VAL A 172 -5.37 -8.25 -11.89
CA VAL A 172 -5.42 -7.16 -10.92
C VAL A 172 -6.09 -5.90 -11.48
N ASN A 173 -6.61 -5.07 -10.60
CA ASN A 173 -7.03 -3.70 -10.91
C ASN A 173 -5.82 -2.76 -10.88
N SER A 174 -5.97 -1.53 -11.39
CA SER A 174 -4.86 -0.57 -11.45
C SER A 174 -5.40 0.85 -11.39
N ARG A 175 -5.02 1.60 -10.37
CA ARG A 175 -5.49 2.98 -10.13
C ARG A 175 -4.36 3.85 -9.60
N HIS A 176 -3.23 3.85 -10.31
CA HIS A 176 -2.05 4.63 -9.96
C HIS A 176 -1.39 5.20 -11.20
N HIS A 177 -0.70 6.31 -11.06
CA HIS A 177 0.21 6.87 -12.06
C HIS A 177 1.62 7.02 -11.49
N GLN A 178 1.80 6.83 -10.18
CA GLN A 178 3.08 6.68 -9.51
C GLN A 178 3.41 5.19 -9.34
N ALA A 179 4.69 4.84 -9.26
CA ALA A 179 5.14 3.47 -8.99
C ALA A 179 6.54 3.45 -8.38
N VAL A 180 6.93 2.32 -7.80
CA VAL A 180 8.30 2.08 -7.36
C VAL A 180 9.26 2.20 -8.54
N LYS A 181 10.34 2.98 -8.36
CA LYS A 181 11.42 3.17 -9.33
C LYS A 181 12.64 2.34 -8.93
N ASP A 182 13.37 2.77 -7.92
CA ASP A 182 14.46 2.00 -7.34
C ASP A 182 13.95 1.34 -6.07
N VAL A 183 14.14 0.03 -5.97
CA VAL A 183 13.68 -0.73 -4.80
C VAL A 183 14.59 -0.47 -3.61
N ALA A 184 14.03 -0.26 -2.46
CA ALA A 184 14.76 0.00 -1.23
C ALA A 184 15.66 -1.19 -0.83
N PRO A 185 16.81 -0.93 -0.19
CA PRO A 185 17.66 -2.00 0.35
C PRO A 185 16.86 -2.92 1.28
N GLY A 186 17.00 -4.22 1.08
CA GLY A 186 16.29 -5.26 1.85
C GLY A 186 14.87 -5.56 1.36
N LEU A 187 14.39 -4.90 0.30
CA LEU A 187 13.18 -5.29 -0.41
C LEU A 187 13.53 -5.94 -1.75
N HIS A 188 12.70 -6.87 -2.20
CA HIS A 188 12.82 -7.57 -3.48
C HIS A 188 11.54 -7.41 -4.28
N VAL A 189 11.68 -7.28 -5.61
CA VAL A 189 10.54 -7.32 -6.53
C VAL A 189 10.02 -8.74 -6.62
N VAL A 190 8.76 -8.95 -6.28
CA VAL A 190 8.10 -10.26 -6.35
C VAL A 190 6.95 -10.29 -7.35
N ALA A 191 6.52 -9.13 -7.87
CA ALA A 191 5.59 -9.10 -9.00
C ALA A 191 5.85 -7.92 -9.93
N THR A 192 5.61 -8.15 -11.24
CA THR A 192 5.71 -7.11 -12.28
C THR A 192 4.53 -7.20 -13.25
N ALA A 193 4.13 -6.04 -13.77
CA ALA A 193 3.23 -5.94 -14.92
C ALA A 193 3.96 -6.33 -16.22
N PRO A 194 3.24 -6.60 -17.35
CA PRO A 194 3.86 -6.96 -18.62
C PRO A 194 4.80 -5.91 -19.21
N ASP A 195 4.65 -4.65 -18.84
CA ASP A 195 5.52 -3.52 -19.24
C ASP A 195 6.72 -3.34 -18.31
N GLY A 196 6.87 -4.18 -17.29
CA GLY A 196 8.00 -4.16 -16.35
C GLY A 196 7.79 -3.28 -15.12
N VAL A 197 6.66 -2.60 -15.00
CA VAL A 197 6.33 -1.81 -13.79
C VAL A 197 6.26 -2.74 -12.58
N VAL A 198 6.90 -2.32 -11.48
CA VAL A 198 6.89 -3.07 -10.22
C VAL A 198 5.48 -3.06 -9.62
N GLU A 199 4.96 -4.25 -9.36
CA GLU A 199 3.60 -4.44 -8.84
C GLU A 199 3.56 -5.03 -7.43
N ALA A 200 4.64 -5.67 -6.97
CA ALA A 200 4.76 -6.07 -5.57
C ALA A 200 6.21 -6.19 -5.12
N VAL A 201 6.42 -5.94 -3.82
CA VAL A 201 7.69 -6.15 -3.14
C VAL A 201 7.49 -6.88 -1.82
N GLU A 202 8.52 -7.63 -1.41
CA GLU A 202 8.63 -8.27 -0.10
C GLU A 202 10.05 -8.10 0.44
N ASN A 203 10.25 -8.28 1.75
CA ASN A 203 11.58 -8.51 2.33
C ASN A 203 11.80 -10.01 2.57
N ASP A 204 13.02 -10.40 2.97
CA ASP A 204 13.45 -11.81 3.07
C ASP A 204 12.58 -12.67 4.02
N ASP A 205 12.12 -12.10 5.13
CA ASP A 205 11.29 -12.78 6.14
C ASP A 205 9.78 -12.55 5.94
N ALA A 206 9.41 -11.83 4.86
CA ALA A 206 8.05 -11.42 4.54
C ALA A 206 7.31 -10.69 5.68
N SER A 207 8.04 -10.12 6.63
CA SER A 207 7.45 -9.18 7.60
C SER A 207 6.96 -7.91 6.92
N ILE A 208 7.52 -7.59 5.73
CA ILE A 208 7.05 -6.53 4.84
C ILE A 208 6.56 -7.17 3.55
N GLN A 209 5.32 -6.89 3.19
CA GLN A 209 4.72 -7.21 1.90
C GLN A 209 3.96 -6.01 1.39
N ALA A 210 4.07 -5.70 0.11
CA ALA A 210 3.29 -4.61 -0.47
C ALA A 210 2.95 -4.86 -1.93
N VAL A 211 1.76 -4.42 -2.33
CA VAL A 211 1.22 -4.54 -3.69
C VAL A 211 0.83 -3.18 -4.25
N GLN A 212 1.00 -2.98 -5.57
CA GLN A 212 0.67 -1.72 -6.22
C GLN A 212 -0.81 -1.62 -6.61
N TRP A 213 -1.50 -2.76 -6.77
CA TRP A 213 -2.93 -2.80 -7.04
C TRP A 213 -3.78 -2.71 -5.77
N HIS A 214 -5.09 -2.83 -5.90
CA HIS A 214 -6.07 -2.71 -4.83
C HIS A 214 -6.80 -4.04 -4.59
N PRO A 215 -6.22 -5.01 -3.86
CA PRO A 215 -6.88 -6.28 -3.54
C PRO A 215 -8.14 -6.07 -2.69
N GLU A 216 -8.19 -4.99 -1.88
CA GLU A 216 -9.34 -4.65 -1.04
C GLU A 216 -10.62 -4.35 -1.86
N ASN A 217 -10.48 -4.01 -3.12
CA ASN A 217 -11.63 -3.80 -4.02
C ASN A 217 -12.00 -5.05 -4.83
N LEU A 218 -11.23 -6.14 -4.75
CA LEU A 218 -11.39 -7.35 -5.56
C LEU A 218 -11.79 -8.59 -4.75
N TRP A 219 -11.45 -8.66 -3.47
CA TRP A 219 -11.56 -9.86 -2.63
C TRP A 219 -12.99 -10.44 -2.57
N GLN A 220 -14.02 -9.61 -2.66
CA GLN A 220 -15.41 -10.04 -2.62
C GLN A 220 -15.80 -10.94 -3.81
N ASN A 221 -15.12 -10.77 -4.93
CA ASN A 221 -15.37 -11.51 -6.18
C ASN A 221 -14.19 -12.38 -6.63
N SER A 222 -13.12 -12.42 -5.84
CA SER A 222 -11.88 -13.17 -6.16
C SER A 222 -11.26 -13.77 -4.91
N GLU A 223 -11.38 -15.08 -4.76
CA GLU A 223 -10.71 -15.83 -3.71
C GLU A 223 -9.18 -15.65 -3.74
N GLN A 224 -8.60 -15.51 -4.93
CA GLN A 224 -7.17 -15.24 -5.11
C GLN A 224 -6.77 -13.93 -4.42
N GLN A 225 -7.57 -12.87 -4.57
CA GLN A 225 -7.30 -11.58 -3.96
C GLN A 225 -7.56 -11.61 -2.43
N GLU A 226 -8.54 -12.38 -1.99
CA GLU A 226 -8.79 -12.60 -0.56
C GLU A 226 -7.62 -13.32 0.12
N ARG A 227 -6.98 -14.30 -0.56
CA ARG A 227 -5.82 -15.03 -0.02
C ARG A 227 -4.62 -14.14 0.30
N ILE A 228 -4.48 -12.98 -0.33
CA ILE A 228 -3.45 -12.00 0.03
C ILE A 228 -3.62 -11.55 1.49
N PHE A 229 -4.86 -11.24 1.88
CA PHE A 229 -5.17 -10.82 3.26
C PHE A 229 -5.04 -11.97 4.25
N THR A 230 -5.54 -13.16 3.92
CA THR A 230 -5.40 -14.32 4.82
C THR A 230 -3.95 -14.68 5.06
N ALA A 231 -3.11 -14.65 4.02
CA ALA A 231 -1.67 -14.87 4.16
C ALA A 231 -0.99 -13.80 5.04
N PHE A 232 -1.41 -12.54 4.96
CA PHE A 232 -0.94 -11.50 5.85
C PHE A 232 -1.38 -11.75 7.29
N PHE A 233 -2.65 -12.10 7.54
CA PHE A 233 -3.16 -12.39 8.88
C PHE A 233 -2.48 -13.60 9.51
N ASP A 234 -2.19 -14.63 8.72
CA ASP A 234 -1.47 -15.82 9.19
C ASP A 234 -0.03 -15.50 9.61
N ARG A 235 0.63 -14.53 8.93
CA ARG A 235 1.97 -14.07 9.35
C ARG A 235 1.90 -13.27 10.64
N VAL A 236 0.91 -12.38 10.76
CA VAL A 236 0.68 -11.62 12.01
C VAL A 236 0.47 -12.57 13.18
N ALA A 237 -0.35 -13.62 13.02
CA ALA A 237 -0.62 -14.60 14.08
C ALA A 237 0.62 -15.41 14.51
N LYS A 238 1.56 -15.67 13.57
CA LYS A 238 2.80 -16.41 13.88
C LYS A 238 3.85 -15.57 14.61
N GLY A 239 3.77 -14.26 14.55
CA GLY A 239 4.67 -13.35 15.27
C GLY A 239 4.32 -13.19 16.76
N GLU A 240 3.23 -13.80 17.24
CA GLU A 240 2.81 -13.77 18.63
C GLU A 240 3.44 -14.88 19.49
N ASP A 241 4.23 -15.81 18.91
CA ASP A 241 4.99 -16.89 19.60
C ASP A 241 6.45 -16.46 19.84
#